data_f5159b4113e1add808bab3aba46bcc22
#
_entry.id   f5159b4113e1add808bab3aba46bcc22
#
_cell.length_a   1.000
_cell.length_b   1.000
_cell.length_c   1.000
_cell.angle_alpha   90.00
_cell.angle_beta   90.00
_cell.angle_gamma   90.00
#
_symmetry.space_group_name_H-M   'P 1'
#
loop_
_entity.id
_entity.type
_entity.pdbx_description
1 polymer ?
#
loop_
_entity_poly.entity_id
_entity_poly.type
_entity_poly.pdbx_seq_one_letter_code
_entity_poly.pdbx_strand_id
1 'polypeptide(L)'
;GISQPSGHLKVALETLHERSRTYLSSTADPERQLLTVTGRLSEIQFDDRKIKLVYPANNRELECTYSEALEEMLLERPRELIQVTGEVIMDENDLPKKIINVGNIEEVDLTPFYLQSIEYGGRIFEFLKPLQLTPELDETQQLYCLEEQDLGIDVYAYTRDQLDVELKEQIAFLWDDYAQAPDAELTDAAIRLKQNLLAALREVPRAA
;
A
#
# COMPACT_ATOMS: atom_id res chain seq x y z
N GLY A 1 2.09 28.70 11.75
CA GLY A 1 3.06 28.16 10.83
C GLY A 1 2.55 26.85 10.28
N ILE A 2 2.22 26.84 9.00
CA ILE A 2 1.76 25.64 8.29
C ILE A 2 3.02 24.85 7.97
N SER A 3 3.21 23.68 8.60
CA SER A 3 4.27 22.73 8.23
C SER A 3 4.03 22.23 6.81
N GLN A 4 4.96 22.49 5.93
CA GLN A 4 4.98 21.84 4.61
C GLN A 4 5.31 20.35 4.79
N PRO A 5 4.69 19.46 4.03
CA PRO A 5 5.03 18.03 4.03
C PRO A 5 6.51 17.88 3.62
N SER A 6 7.23 17.08 4.37
CA SER A 6 8.67 16.84 4.15
C SER A 6 8.90 16.29 2.75
N GLY A 7 9.99 16.73 2.09
CA GLY A 7 10.33 16.36 0.71
C GLY A 7 10.45 14.86 0.46
N HIS A 8 10.59 14.03 1.50
CA HIS A 8 10.60 12.57 1.44
C HIS A 8 9.26 11.97 1.00
N LEU A 9 8.13 12.58 1.42
CA LEU A 9 6.79 12.13 1.01
C LEU A 9 6.58 12.28 -0.50
N LYS A 10 7.08 13.38 -1.06
CA LYS A 10 6.98 13.67 -2.49
C LYS A 10 7.80 12.70 -3.34
N VAL A 11 9.01 12.37 -2.90
CA VAL A 11 9.91 11.44 -3.57
C VAL A 11 9.37 10.00 -3.50
N ALA A 12 8.81 9.58 -2.36
CA ALA A 12 8.20 8.25 -2.21
C ALA A 12 6.96 8.09 -3.10
N LEU A 13 6.08 9.10 -3.16
CA LEU A 13 4.91 9.10 -4.04
C LEU A 13 5.29 9.12 -5.52
N GLU A 14 6.30 9.88 -5.91
CA GLU A 14 6.82 9.91 -7.29
C GLU A 14 7.45 8.57 -7.65
N THR A 15 8.20 7.94 -6.75
CA THR A 15 8.84 6.63 -6.97
C THR A 15 7.81 5.50 -7.06
N LEU A 16 6.75 5.52 -6.23
CA LEU A 16 5.64 4.59 -6.32
C LEU A 16 4.86 4.76 -7.63
N HIS A 17 4.64 6.01 -8.04
CA HIS A 17 3.97 6.33 -9.31
C HIS A 17 4.82 5.90 -10.52
N GLU A 18 6.13 6.08 -10.49
CA GLU A 18 7.04 5.62 -11.52
C GLU A 18 7.18 4.09 -11.55
N ARG A 19 7.26 3.42 -10.40
CA ARG A 19 7.28 1.94 -10.32
C ARG A 19 5.98 1.34 -10.83
N SER A 20 4.83 1.91 -10.47
CA SER A 20 3.53 1.49 -11.02
C SER A 20 3.46 1.67 -12.54
N ARG A 21 3.99 2.76 -13.07
CA ARG A 21 4.08 2.99 -14.52
C ARG A 21 5.00 1.98 -15.21
N THR A 22 6.11 1.59 -14.62
CA THR A 22 7.08 0.66 -15.22
C THR A 22 6.53 -0.77 -15.30
N TYR A 23 5.73 -1.21 -14.32
CA TYR A 23 5.06 -2.51 -14.37
C TYR A 23 3.89 -2.56 -15.36
N LEU A 24 3.32 -1.43 -15.72
CA LEU A 24 2.13 -1.31 -16.57
C LEU A 24 2.45 -0.94 -18.03
N SER A 25 3.71 -0.67 -18.37
CA SER A 25 4.08 -0.10 -19.67
C SER A 25 4.28 -1.10 -20.82
N SER A 26 3.87 -2.36 -20.69
CA SER A 26 3.88 -3.28 -21.83
C SER A 26 2.46 -3.62 -22.28
N THR A 27 1.97 -2.95 -23.32
CA THR A 27 0.85 -3.33 -24.20
C THR A 27 -0.57 -2.84 -23.90
N ALA A 28 -0.83 -1.88 -23.01
CA ALA A 28 -2.19 -1.40 -22.78
C ALA A 28 -2.45 -0.04 -23.48
N ASP A 29 -3.65 0.10 -24.04
CA ASP A 29 -4.27 1.37 -24.39
C ASP A 29 -4.03 2.38 -23.25
N PRO A 30 -3.46 3.56 -23.50
CA PRO A 30 -3.15 4.54 -22.44
C PRO A 30 -4.38 4.98 -21.63
N GLU A 31 -5.59 4.73 -22.12
CA GLU A 31 -6.85 4.98 -21.41
C GLU A 31 -7.29 3.85 -20.47
N ARG A 32 -6.64 2.69 -20.51
CA ARG A 32 -6.98 1.52 -19.69
C ARG A 32 -5.79 1.07 -18.87
N GLN A 33 -5.92 1.10 -17.56
CA GLN A 33 -4.88 0.69 -16.61
C GLN A 33 -5.45 -0.33 -15.63
N LEU A 34 -4.69 -1.39 -15.33
CA LEU A 34 -5.03 -2.33 -14.27
C LEU A 34 -4.67 -1.69 -12.94
N LEU A 35 -5.66 -1.26 -12.17
CA LEU A 35 -5.49 -0.54 -10.91
C LEU A 35 -6.42 -1.07 -9.84
N THR A 36 -6.08 -0.77 -8.59
CA THR A 36 -6.94 -0.97 -7.43
C THR A 36 -7.53 0.37 -7.00
N VAL A 37 -8.86 0.43 -6.92
CA VAL A 37 -9.60 1.61 -6.49
C VAL A 37 -10.34 1.28 -5.20
N THR A 38 -10.19 2.11 -4.19
CA THR A 38 -10.94 2.03 -2.93
C THR A 38 -12.15 2.94 -3.01
N GLY A 39 -13.31 2.43 -2.64
CA GLY A 39 -14.55 3.18 -2.60
C GLY A 39 -15.59 2.58 -1.67
N ARG A 40 -16.60 3.36 -1.36
CA ARG A 40 -17.74 2.90 -0.58
C ARG A 40 -18.78 2.29 -1.51
N LEU A 41 -19.11 1.03 -1.28
CA LEU A 41 -20.16 0.34 -2.03
C LEU A 41 -21.51 1.02 -1.77
N SER A 42 -22.17 1.52 -2.83
CA SER A 42 -23.45 2.23 -2.76
C SER A 42 -24.60 1.47 -3.37
N GLU A 43 -24.37 0.68 -4.40
CA GLU A 43 -25.40 -0.06 -5.12
C GLU A 43 -24.86 -1.37 -5.67
N ILE A 44 -25.69 -2.41 -5.68
CA ILE A 44 -25.43 -3.70 -6.32
C ILE A 44 -26.57 -4.01 -7.27
N GLN A 45 -26.25 -4.29 -8.53
CA GLN A 45 -27.18 -4.72 -9.57
C GLN A 45 -26.81 -6.15 -10.01
N PHE A 46 -27.47 -7.15 -9.44
CA PHE A 46 -27.14 -8.55 -9.67
C PHE A 46 -27.42 -8.99 -11.11
N ASP A 47 -28.54 -8.57 -11.69
CA ASP A 47 -28.94 -8.97 -13.04
C ASP A 47 -27.93 -8.54 -14.11
N ASP A 48 -27.35 -7.36 -13.95
CA ASP A 48 -26.36 -6.79 -14.86
C ASP A 48 -24.91 -7.03 -14.41
N ARG A 49 -24.71 -7.62 -13.24
CA ARG A 49 -23.39 -7.79 -12.57
C ARG A 49 -22.60 -6.49 -12.52
N LYS A 50 -23.24 -5.46 -11.99
CA LYS A 50 -22.68 -4.14 -11.78
C LYS A 50 -22.77 -3.72 -10.33
N ILE A 51 -21.74 -2.99 -9.89
CA ILE A 51 -21.76 -2.26 -8.62
C ILE A 51 -21.47 -0.80 -8.87
N LYS A 52 -21.90 0.04 -7.94
CA LYS A 52 -21.48 1.44 -7.88
C LYS A 52 -20.66 1.67 -6.63
N LEU A 53 -19.51 2.28 -6.80
CA LEU A 53 -18.64 2.76 -5.74
C LEU A 53 -18.72 4.28 -5.66
N VAL A 54 -18.79 4.81 -4.46
CA VAL A 54 -18.56 6.24 -4.23
C VAL A 54 -17.07 6.45 -3.99
N TYR A 55 -16.42 7.17 -4.90
CA TYR A 55 -15.02 7.52 -4.82
C TYR A 55 -14.83 8.61 -3.75
N PRO A 56 -14.04 8.36 -2.67
CA PRO A 56 -14.07 9.23 -1.49
C PRO A 56 -13.57 10.65 -1.76
N ALA A 57 -12.57 10.81 -2.64
CA ALA A 57 -11.94 12.10 -2.89
C ALA A 57 -12.89 13.18 -3.45
N ASN A 58 -13.92 12.79 -4.21
CA ASN A 58 -14.82 13.72 -4.89
C ASN A 58 -16.30 13.32 -4.81
N ASN A 59 -16.63 12.27 -4.06
CA ASN A 59 -17.98 11.68 -3.97
C ASN A 59 -18.60 11.27 -5.31
N ARG A 60 -17.78 11.01 -6.31
CA ARG A 60 -18.21 10.56 -7.62
C ARG A 60 -18.58 9.10 -7.61
N GLU A 61 -19.64 8.72 -8.29
CA GLU A 61 -20.01 7.34 -8.50
C GLU A 61 -19.20 6.72 -9.64
N LEU A 62 -18.63 5.54 -9.38
CA LEU A 62 -17.96 4.72 -10.37
C LEU A 62 -18.77 3.44 -10.61
N GLU A 63 -19.09 3.17 -11.86
CA GLU A 63 -19.68 1.90 -12.26
C GLU A 63 -18.57 0.85 -12.44
N CYS A 64 -18.74 -0.31 -11.81
CA CYS A 64 -17.82 -1.44 -11.91
C CYS A 64 -18.59 -2.65 -12.43
N THR A 65 -18.07 -3.31 -13.47
CA THR A 65 -18.63 -4.56 -14.00
C THR A 65 -17.81 -5.74 -13.52
N TYR A 66 -18.46 -6.69 -12.86
CA TYR A 66 -17.82 -7.84 -12.23
C TYR A 66 -18.33 -9.17 -12.80
N SER A 67 -17.60 -10.27 -12.54
CA SER A 67 -18.01 -11.63 -12.91
C SER A 67 -18.78 -12.31 -11.77
N GLU A 68 -19.59 -13.31 -12.10
CA GLU A 68 -20.37 -14.11 -11.14
C GLU A 68 -19.52 -14.67 -9.98
N ALA A 69 -18.27 -15.02 -10.24
CA ALA A 69 -17.35 -15.55 -9.22
C ALA A 69 -17.09 -14.59 -8.05
N LEU A 70 -17.33 -13.28 -8.24
CA LEU A 70 -17.12 -12.24 -7.21
C LEU A 70 -18.41 -11.84 -6.49
N GLU A 71 -19.54 -12.42 -6.85
CA GLU A 71 -20.85 -12.02 -6.32
C GLU A 71 -21.01 -12.33 -4.83
N GLU A 72 -20.46 -13.45 -4.37
CA GLU A 72 -20.54 -13.88 -2.98
C GLU A 72 -19.91 -12.87 -2.01
N MET A 73 -18.78 -12.29 -2.39
CA MET A 73 -18.11 -11.25 -1.60
C MET A 73 -18.97 -9.99 -1.40
N LEU A 74 -19.77 -9.64 -2.40
CA LEU A 74 -20.61 -8.45 -2.38
C LEU A 74 -21.84 -8.61 -1.47
N LEU A 75 -22.27 -9.85 -1.23
CA LEU A 75 -23.44 -10.15 -0.39
C LEU A 75 -23.16 -9.97 1.11
N GLU A 76 -21.92 -10.12 1.52
CA GLU A 76 -21.56 -10.17 2.94
C GLU A 76 -21.51 -8.77 3.60
N ARG A 77 -21.13 -7.71 2.87
CA ARG A 77 -20.91 -6.37 3.45
C ARG A 77 -21.26 -5.17 2.54
N PRO A 78 -22.53 -4.82 2.41
CA PRO A 78 -23.03 -3.92 1.37
C PRO A 78 -22.79 -2.41 1.59
N ARG A 79 -22.05 -1.93 2.59
CA ARG A 79 -21.87 -0.49 2.85
C ARG A 79 -20.48 -0.08 3.34
N GLU A 80 -19.53 -0.99 3.31
CA GLU A 80 -18.17 -0.74 3.77
C GLU A 80 -17.27 -0.24 2.64
N LEU A 81 -16.09 0.25 3.00
CA LEU A 81 -15.04 0.53 2.05
C LEU A 81 -14.52 -0.80 1.50
N ILE A 82 -14.54 -0.91 0.19
CA ILE A 82 -14.00 -2.06 -0.54
C ILE A 82 -12.94 -1.60 -1.53
N GLN A 83 -12.07 -2.52 -1.88
CA GLN A 83 -11.08 -2.36 -2.93
C GLN A 83 -11.50 -3.18 -4.14
N VAL A 84 -11.55 -2.54 -5.30
CA VAL A 84 -11.86 -3.17 -6.57
C VAL A 84 -10.64 -3.07 -7.46
N THR A 85 -10.11 -4.21 -7.88
CA THR A 85 -8.99 -4.30 -8.82
C THR A 85 -9.52 -4.72 -10.19
N GLY A 86 -9.27 -3.91 -11.20
CA GLY A 86 -9.72 -4.15 -12.55
C GLY A 86 -9.13 -3.15 -13.54
N GLU A 87 -9.59 -3.19 -14.77
CA GLU A 87 -9.22 -2.22 -15.78
C GLU A 87 -9.98 -0.91 -15.55
N VAL A 88 -9.26 0.11 -15.10
CA VAL A 88 -9.82 1.43 -14.82
C VAL A 88 -9.76 2.28 -16.07
N ILE A 89 -10.91 2.81 -16.46
CA ILE A 89 -11.04 3.79 -17.53
C ILE A 89 -11.02 5.16 -16.87
N MET A 90 -10.08 6.00 -17.29
CA MET A 90 -9.91 7.36 -16.81
C MET A 90 -10.76 8.35 -17.63
N ASP A 91 -11.09 9.47 -17.01
CA ASP A 91 -11.66 10.63 -17.72
C ASP A 91 -10.56 11.60 -18.20
N GLU A 92 -10.98 12.72 -18.79
CA GLU A 92 -10.10 13.75 -19.32
C GLU A 92 -9.19 14.43 -18.28
N ASN A 93 -9.50 14.24 -16.98
CA ASN A 93 -8.76 14.80 -15.85
C ASN A 93 -7.94 13.73 -15.10
N ASP A 94 -7.69 12.58 -15.73
CA ASP A 94 -7.00 11.42 -15.11
C ASP A 94 -7.70 10.90 -13.83
N LEU A 95 -9.03 11.09 -13.73
CA LEU A 95 -9.82 10.55 -12.63
C LEU A 95 -10.53 9.26 -13.06
N PRO A 96 -10.66 8.25 -12.17
CA PRO A 96 -11.42 7.06 -12.46
C PRO A 96 -12.88 7.38 -12.86
N LYS A 97 -13.33 6.83 -13.98
CA LYS A 97 -14.68 6.98 -14.50
C LYS A 97 -15.48 5.68 -14.43
N LYS A 98 -14.81 4.56 -14.72
CA LYS A 98 -15.43 3.24 -14.79
C LYS A 98 -14.38 2.17 -14.56
N ILE A 99 -14.78 1.03 -13.99
CA ILE A 99 -13.93 -0.15 -13.84
C ILE A 99 -14.58 -1.32 -14.57
N ILE A 100 -13.83 -1.96 -15.45
CA ILE A 100 -14.25 -3.15 -16.19
C ILE A 100 -13.29 -4.31 -15.93
N ASN A 101 -13.70 -5.52 -16.30
CA ASN A 101 -12.88 -6.72 -16.13
C ASN A 101 -12.33 -6.83 -14.69
N VAL A 102 -13.22 -6.63 -13.72
CA VAL A 102 -12.87 -6.73 -12.30
C VAL A 102 -12.34 -8.14 -12.00
N GLY A 103 -11.10 -8.21 -11.55
CA GLY A 103 -10.41 -9.46 -11.20
C GLY A 103 -10.42 -9.76 -9.71
N ASN A 104 -10.57 -8.73 -8.86
CA ASN A 104 -10.62 -8.89 -7.42
C ASN A 104 -11.49 -7.83 -6.75
N ILE A 105 -12.20 -8.24 -5.70
CA ILE A 105 -12.93 -7.36 -4.78
C ILE A 105 -12.58 -7.83 -3.36
N GLU A 106 -12.10 -6.94 -2.53
CA GLU A 106 -11.76 -7.24 -1.13
C GLU A 106 -12.11 -6.08 -0.21
N GLU A 107 -12.23 -6.38 1.07
CA GLU A 107 -12.45 -5.35 2.09
C GLU A 107 -11.17 -4.58 2.38
N VAL A 108 -11.34 -3.34 2.80
CA VAL A 108 -10.24 -2.58 3.41
C VAL A 108 -9.95 -3.16 4.79
N ASP A 109 -8.75 -3.70 4.97
CA ASP A 109 -8.28 -4.32 6.20
C ASP A 109 -7.25 -3.43 6.90
N LEU A 110 -7.66 -2.77 7.98
CA LEU A 110 -6.81 -1.91 8.81
C LEU A 110 -6.37 -2.61 10.11
N THR A 111 -6.46 -3.93 10.18
CA THR A 111 -5.98 -4.66 11.35
C THR A 111 -4.46 -4.51 11.50
N PRO A 112 -3.94 -4.44 12.73
CA PRO A 112 -2.50 -4.27 12.95
C PRO A 112 -1.67 -5.42 12.38
N PHE A 113 -0.48 -5.06 11.90
CA PHE A 113 0.60 -6.01 11.65
C PHE A 113 1.31 -6.32 12.97
N TYR A 114 1.55 -7.59 13.25
CA TYR A 114 2.33 -8.05 14.38
C TYR A 114 3.61 -8.73 13.88
N LEU A 115 4.74 -8.05 14.03
CA LEU A 115 6.02 -8.48 13.48
C LEU A 115 6.90 -9.06 14.59
N GLN A 116 7.12 -10.37 14.58
CA GLN A 116 8.14 -11.05 15.38
C GLN A 116 9.41 -11.27 14.57
N SER A 117 9.24 -11.60 13.29
CA SER A 117 10.32 -11.72 12.33
C SER A 117 9.78 -11.41 10.93
N ILE A 118 10.68 -11.00 10.05
CA ILE A 118 10.41 -10.86 8.63
C ILE A 118 11.46 -11.60 7.82
N GLU A 119 11.07 -12.08 6.65
CA GLU A 119 11.98 -12.64 5.65
C GLU A 119 11.94 -11.77 4.39
N TYR A 120 13.11 -11.33 3.92
CA TYR A 120 13.25 -10.59 2.67
C TYR A 120 14.60 -10.91 2.01
N GLY A 121 14.57 -11.21 0.71
CA GLY A 121 15.79 -11.51 -0.06
C GLY A 121 16.58 -12.71 0.47
N GLY A 122 15.92 -13.70 1.08
CA GLY A 122 16.58 -14.85 1.69
C GLY A 122 17.24 -14.58 3.05
N ARG A 123 17.05 -13.38 3.60
CA ARG A 123 17.53 -12.92 4.91
C ARG A 123 16.39 -12.92 5.91
N ILE A 124 16.69 -13.15 7.17
CA ILE A 124 15.71 -13.14 8.26
C ILE A 124 16.10 -12.06 9.26
N PHE A 125 15.14 -11.21 9.61
CA PHE A 125 15.27 -10.18 10.62
C PHE A 125 14.30 -10.49 11.76
N GLU A 126 14.82 -10.64 12.98
CA GLU A 126 14.02 -10.87 14.18
C GLU A 126 13.89 -9.58 14.97
N PHE A 127 12.68 -9.27 15.41
CA PHE A 127 12.43 -8.19 16.36
C PHE A 127 12.68 -8.67 17.78
N LEU A 128 13.49 -7.94 18.54
CA LEU A 128 13.81 -8.26 19.96
C LEU A 128 12.56 -8.15 20.84
N LYS A 129 11.63 -7.30 20.46
CA LYS A 129 10.27 -7.23 20.99
C LYS A 129 9.31 -7.18 19.80
N PRO A 130 8.19 -7.93 19.82
CA PRO A 130 7.22 -7.86 18.75
C PRO A 130 6.80 -6.43 18.46
N LEU A 131 6.86 -6.03 17.19
CA LEU A 131 6.45 -4.71 16.74
C LEU A 131 5.01 -4.77 16.23
N GLN A 132 4.18 -3.87 16.72
CA GLN A 132 2.81 -3.70 16.24
C GLN A 132 2.73 -2.42 15.41
N LEU A 133 2.31 -2.56 14.16
CA LEU A 133 2.07 -1.43 13.25
C LEU A 133 0.63 -1.45 12.77
N THR A 134 -0.10 -0.38 13.00
CA THR A 134 -1.49 -0.26 12.56
C THR A 134 -1.53 0.56 11.27
N PRO A 135 -2.01 -0.02 10.15
CA PRO A 135 -2.15 0.72 8.92
C PRO A 135 -3.27 1.74 9.01
N GLU A 136 -3.09 2.83 8.32
CA GLU A 136 -4.11 3.86 8.10
C GLU A 136 -4.31 4.06 6.61
N LEU A 137 -5.43 4.67 6.21
CA LEU A 137 -5.60 5.15 4.84
C LEU A 137 -5.13 6.60 4.75
N ASP A 138 -4.54 6.96 3.61
CA ASP A 138 -4.19 8.33 3.29
C ASP A 138 -5.43 9.24 3.19
N GLU A 139 -5.23 10.54 3.02
CA GLU A 139 -6.32 11.51 2.91
C GLU A 139 -7.29 11.23 1.76
N THR A 140 -6.81 10.60 0.70
CA THR A 140 -7.63 10.20 -0.47
C THR A 140 -8.37 8.88 -0.25
N GLN A 141 -8.06 8.15 0.82
CA GLN A 141 -8.54 6.80 1.11
C GLN A 141 -8.21 5.77 0.01
N GLN A 142 -7.13 6.01 -0.73
CA GLN A 142 -6.68 5.10 -1.78
C GLN A 142 -5.44 4.31 -1.40
N LEU A 143 -4.59 4.82 -0.53
CA LEU A 143 -3.34 4.22 -0.12
C LEU A 143 -3.40 3.78 1.34
N TYR A 144 -2.93 2.57 1.60
CA TYR A 144 -2.52 2.17 2.94
C TYR A 144 -1.19 2.83 3.29
N CYS A 145 -1.07 3.30 4.52
CA CYS A 145 0.12 3.92 5.07
C CYS A 145 0.54 3.21 6.34
N LEU A 146 1.83 2.97 6.51
CA LEU A 146 2.44 2.52 7.77
C LEU A 146 3.59 3.45 8.12
N GLU A 147 3.56 3.99 9.32
CA GLU A 147 4.62 4.86 9.82
C GLU A 147 5.10 4.36 11.19
N GLU A 148 6.41 4.32 11.38
CA GLU A 148 7.09 4.16 12.66
C GLU A 148 8.35 5.02 12.68
N GLN A 149 8.24 6.19 13.27
CA GLN A 149 9.27 7.24 13.18
C GLN A 149 10.59 6.83 13.82
N ASP A 150 10.56 6.13 14.94
CA ASP A 150 11.78 5.73 15.67
C ASP A 150 12.63 4.73 14.86
N LEU A 151 11.98 3.94 14.01
CA LEU A 151 12.65 2.98 13.14
C LEU A 151 12.80 3.48 11.70
N GLY A 152 12.31 4.69 11.39
CA GLY A 152 12.36 5.27 10.05
C GLY A 152 11.46 4.56 9.04
N ILE A 153 10.44 3.82 9.50
CA ILE A 153 9.47 3.14 8.64
C ILE A 153 8.45 4.16 8.16
N ASP A 154 8.28 4.23 6.84
CA ASP A 154 7.32 5.09 6.15
C ASP A 154 7.00 4.47 4.80
N VAL A 155 5.95 3.64 4.74
CA VAL A 155 5.59 2.87 3.55
C VAL A 155 4.14 3.07 3.16
N TYR A 156 3.90 3.02 1.86
CA TYR A 156 2.58 3.22 1.24
C TYR A 156 2.35 2.15 0.18
N ALA A 157 1.11 1.68 0.08
CA ALA A 157 0.71 0.77 -1.00
C ALA A 157 -0.79 0.84 -1.26
N TYR A 158 -1.21 0.45 -2.46
CA TYR A 158 -2.63 0.39 -2.83
C TYR A 158 -3.36 -0.80 -2.21
N THR A 159 -2.65 -1.87 -1.90
CA THR A 159 -3.21 -3.08 -1.27
C THR A 159 -2.43 -3.44 -0.02
N ARG A 160 -3.08 -4.17 0.89
CA ARG A 160 -2.43 -4.66 2.11
C ARG A 160 -1.29 -5.63 1.81
N ASP A 161 -1.44 -6.49 0.81
CA ASP A 161 -0.39 -7.43 0.40
C ASP A 161 0.85 -6.70 -0.12
N GLN A 162 0.66 -5.68 -0.94
CA GLN A 162 1.76 -4.82 -1.39
C GLN A 162 2.40 -4.06 -0.22
N LEU A 163 1.60 -3.60 0.74
CA LEU A 163 2.10 -2.92 1.93
C LEU A 163 3.04 -3.82 2.75
N ASP A 164 2.70 -5.10 2.90
CA ASP A 164 3.56 -6.09 3.57
C ASP A 164 4.90 -6.27 2.84
N VAL A 165 4.87 -6.34 1.52
CA VAL A 165 6.09 -6.43 0.69
C VAL A 165 6.95 -5.18 0.83
N GLU A 166 6.37 -3.99 0.69
CA GLU A 166 7.07 -2.71 0.82
C GLU A 166 7.66 -2.52 2.23
N LEU A 167 6.95 -2.95 3.26
CA LEU A 167 7.43 -2.91 4.65
C LEU A 167 8.68 -3.78 4.83
N LYS A 168 8.66 -5.01 4.34
CA LYS A 168 9.78 -5.94 4.43
C LYS A 168 11.00 -5.44 3.65
N GLU A 169 10.78 -4.92 2.46
CA GLU A 169 11.83 -4.31 1.64
C GLU A 169 12.45 -3.11 2.34
N GLN A 170 11.64 -2.21 2.88
CA GLN A 170 12.15 -1.03 3.57
C GLN A 170 12.93 -1.39 4.84
N ILE A 171 12.50 -2.37 5.63
CA ILE A 171 13.23 -2.82 6.81
C ILE A 171 14.62 -3.36 6.41
N ALA A 172 14.70 -4.17 5.36
CA ALA A 172 15.98 -4.68 4.86
C ALA A 172 16.90 -3.54 4.37
N PHE A 173 16.33 -2.57 3.66
CA PHE A 173 17.04 -1.38 3.19
C PHE A 173 17.57 -0.52 4.36
N LEU A 174 16.73 -0.25 5.36
CA LEU A 174 17.12 0.51 6.55
C LEU A 174 18.23 -0.18 7.33
N TRP A 175 18.18 -1.51 7.38
CA TRP A 175 19.24 -2.30 8.00
C TRP A 175 20.57 -2.14 7.28
N ASP A 176 20.58 -2.26 5.96
CA ASP A 176 21.79 -2.17 5.16
C ASP A 176 22.38 -0.75 5.17
N ASP A 177 21.53 0.26 4.97
CA ASP A 177 22.00 1.64 4.80
C ASP A 177 22.31 2.34 6.12
N TYR A 178 21.72 1.91 7.24
CA TYR A 178 21.92 2.57 8.53
C TYR A 178 22.51 1.64 9.60
N ALA A 179 21.90 0.48 9.85
CA ALA A 179 22.34 -0.38 10.93
C ALA A 179 23.77 -0.92 10.72
N GLN A 180 24.13 -1.21 9.47
CA GLN A 180 25.46 -1.73 9.11
C GLN A 180 26.46 -0.63 8.70
N ALA A 181 26.01 0.59 8.45
CA ALA A 181 26.89 1.67 8.02
C ALA A 181 27.88 2.12 9.12
N PRO A 182 29.12 2.52 8.77
CA PRO A 182 30.05 3.13 9.71
C PRO A 182 29.53 4.47 10.25
N ASP A 183 29.70 4.74 11.54
CA ASP A 183 29.23 5.99 12.16
C ASP A 183 29.83 7.25 11.50
N ALA A 184 31.05 7.15 10.97
CA ALA A 184 31.73 8.24 10.30
C ALA A 184 31.05 8.68 8.97
N GLU A 185 30.19 7.85 8.41
CA GLU A 185 29.44 8.12 7.18
C GLU A 185 28.03 8.62 7.46
N LEU A 186 27.61 8.66 8.73
CA LEU A 186 26.27 9.00 9.14
C LEU A 186 26.17 10.38 9.79
N THR A 187 25.04 11.04 9.56
CA THR A 187 24.68 12.25 10.32
C THR A 187 24.22 11.89 11.72
N ASP A 188 24.17 12.86 12.64
CA ASP A 188 23.69 12.63 14.02
C ASP A 188 22.27 12.02 14.06
N ALA A 189 21.41 12.42 13.14
CA ALA A 189 20.06 11.86 13.03
C ALA A 189 20.09 10.40 12.54
N ALA A 190 20.97 10.07 11.59
CA ALA A 190 21.15 8.73 11.07
C ALA A 190 21.82 7.80 12.11
N ILE A 191 22.71 8.32 12.95
CA ILE A 191 23.28 7.56 14.08
C ILE A 191 22.19 7.18 15.10
N ARG A 192 21.26 8.10 15.39
CA ARG A 192 20.12 7.78 16.27
C ARG A 192 19.23 6.71 15.67
N LEU A 193 18.92 6.80 14.38
CA LEU A 193 18.15 5.77 13.65
C LEU A 193 18.87 4.42 13.72
N LYS A 194 20.17 4.38 13.45
CA LYS A 194 20.99 3.16 13.59
C LYS A 194 20.88 2.55 14.99
N GLN A 195 21.00 3.35 16.02
CA GLN A 195 20.89 2.87 17.41
C GLN A 195 19.50 2.29 17.68
N ASN A 196 18.43 2.92 17.20
CA ASN A 196 17.06 2.43 17.33
C ASN A 196 16.87 1.11 16.58
N LEU A 197 17.39 1.00 15.35
CA LEU A 197 17.32 -0.22 14.55
C LEU A 197 18.05 -1.39 15.26
N LEU A 198 19.27 -1.16 15.74
CA LEU A 198 20.06 -2.19 16.45
C LEU A 198 19.45 -2.58 17.80
N ALA A 199 18.69 -1.68 18.44
CA ALA A 199 17.96 -1.96 19.66
C ALA A 199 16.64 -2.71 19.43
N ALA A 200 16.04 -2.60 18.22
CA ALA A 200 14.75 -3.16 17.89
C ALA A 200 14.84 -4.54 17.21
N LEU A 201 15.83 -4.76 16.35
CA LEU A 201 15.91 -5.95 15.53
C LEU A 201 17.36 -6.43 15.33
N ARG A 202 17.49 -7.66 14.86
CA ARG A 202 18.76 -8.27 14.47
C ARG A 202 18.58 -9.12 13.22
N GLU A 203 19.60 -9.18 12.39
CA GLU A 203 19.66 -10.18 11.33
C GLU A 203 20.13 -11.51 11.90
N VAL A 204 19.44 -12.59 11.55
CA VAL A 204 19.79 -13.94 11.98
C VAL A 204 20.22 -14.79 10.80
N PRO A 205 21.21 -15.68 10.98
CA PRO A 205 21.61 -16.62 9.95
C PRO A 205 20.42 -17.54 9.60
N ARG A 206 20.24 -17.82 8.32
CA ARG A 206 19.30 -18.86 7.90
C ARG A 206 19.79 -20.20 8.47
N ALA A 207 18.92 -20.91 9.18
CA ALA A 207 19.22 -22.27 9.61
C ALA A 207 19.47 -23.12 8.36
N ALA A 208 20.64 -23.80 8.33
CA ALA A 208 21.05 -24.67 7.23
C ALA A 208 20.20 -25.96 7.18
#